data_3a312ddd7103155a7f8545196a19cb1e
#
_entry.id   3a312ddd7103155a7f8545196a19cb1e
#
_cell.length_a   1.000
_cell.length_b   1.000
_cell.length_c   1.000
_cell.angle_alpha   90.00
_cell.angle_beta   90.00
_cell.angle_gamma   90.00
#
_symmetry.space_group_name_H-M   'P 1'
#
loop_
_entity.id
_entity.type
_entity.pdbx_description
1 polymer ?
#
loop_
_entity_poly.entity_id
_entity_poly.type
_entity_poly.pdbx_seq_one_letter_code
_entity_poly.pdbx_strand_id
1 'polypeptide(L)'
;MVKSYDPRHHGNGKEMSNSVQINVEDALEDLLVGISGLNVYKTNRVGAKLFPSATISASVGGQLLGNYTGVYEVSVTIDYSDTAAKVSQEAFDAEYCLIFEAFYSETPPLFTKIQNNISGTRVYTARITGQTPTIKTAKRAWQRGLKMSLICTPQ
;
A
#
# COMPACT_ATOMS: atom_id res chain seq x y z
N MET A 1 -21.41 24.74 12.68
CA MET A 1 -21.47 24.15 14.03
C MET A 1 -20.21 23.38 14.31
N VAL A 2 -19.55 23.71 15.39
CA VAL A 2 -18.39 22.91 15.80
C VAL A 2 -18.91 21.55 16.24
N LYS A 3 -18.37 20.50 15.64
CA LYS A 3 -18.68 19.15 16.05
C LYS A 3 -18.24 18.97 17.50
N SER A 4 -19.17 18.63 18.38
CA SER A 4 -18.82 18.44 19.77
C SER A 4 -17.83 17.27 19.91
N TYR A 5 -16.85 17.48 20.76
CA TYR A 5 -15.90 16.44 21.10
C TYR A 5 -16.61 15.30 21.83
N ASP A 6 -16.41 14.09 21.33
CA ASP A 6 -16.95 12.89 21.98
C ASP A 6 -15.78 12.08 22.55
N PRO A 7 -15.62 12.09 23.88
CA PRO A 7 -14.50 11.39 24.52
C PRO A 7 -14.54 9.87 24.34
N ARG A 8 -15.69 9.31 23.95
CA ARG A 8 -15.79 7.88 23.69
C ARG A 8 -15.02 7.46 22.44
N HIS A 9 -14.83 8.38 21.52
CA HIS A 9 -14.07 8.12 20.29
C HIS A 9 -12.64 8.56 20.38
N HIS A 10 -12.29 9.35 21.36
CA HIS A 10 -10.91 9.81 21.54
C HIS A 10 -10.05 8.65 22.04
N GLY A 11 -8.98 8.38 21.35
CA GLY A 11 -8.12 7.24 21.69
C GLY A 11 -8.70 5.89 21.31
N ASN A 12 -9.77 5.85 20.53
CA ASN A 12 -10.30 4.61 19.99
C ASN A 12 -9.29 4.03 19.00
N GLY A 13 -8.60 2.96 19.40
CA GLY A 13 -7.55 2.34 18.58
C GLY A 13 -8.04 1.85 17.22
N LYS A 14 -9.32 1.46 17.13
CA LYS A 14 -9.90 1.00 15.87
C LYS A 14 -10.03 2.14 14.85
N GLU A 15 -10.51 3.31 15.28
CA GLU A 15 -10.63 4.47 14.39
C GLU A 15 -9.25 4.99 13.97
N MET A 16 -8.30 5.04 14.91
CA MET A 16 -6.93 5.45 14.62
C MET A 16 -6.24 4.50 13.66
N SER A 17 -6.41 3.18 13.83
CA SER A 17 -5.83 2.20 12.92
C SER A 17 -6.46 2.27 11.53
N ASN A 18 -7.75 2.56 11.42
CA ASN A 18 -8.40 2.78 10.12
C ASN A 18 -7.85 4.03 9.41
N SER A 19 -7.59 5.10 10.16
CA SER A 19 -6.97 6.31 9.62
C SER A 19 -5.56 6.02 9.11
N VAL A 20 -4.77 5.27 9.86
CA VAL A 20 -3.42 4.88 9.43
C VAL A 20 -3.48 4.05 8.17
N GLN A 21 -4.39 3.08 8.11
CA GLN A 21 -4.58 2.24 6.92
C GLN A 21 -4.89 3.07 5.67
N ILE A 22 -5.86 3.96 5.76
CA ILE A 22 -6.27 4.82 4.65
C ILE A 22 -5.12 5.74 4.23
N ASN A 23 -4.45 6.36 5.19
CA ASN A 23 -3.36 7.29 4.90
C ASN A 23 -2.18 6.58 4.20
N VAL A 24 -1.87 5.35 4.63
CA VAL A 24 -0.83 4.56 3.99
C VAL A 24 -1.22 4.18 2.57
N GLU A 25 -2.44 3.71 2.38
CA GLU A 25 -2.92 3.34 1.04
C GLU A 25 -2.92 4.54 0.08
N ASP A 26 -3.34 5.72 0.57
CA ASP A 26 -3.34 6.94 -0.23
C ASP A 26 -1.93 7.38 -0.62
N ALA A 27 -0.99 7.30 0.32
CA ALA A 27 0.41 7.66 0.03
C ALA A 27 1.04 6.73 -1.00
N LEU A 28 0.77 5.44 -0.92
CA LEU A 28 1.28 4.47 -1.89
C LEU A 28 0.63 4.64 -3.26
N GLU A 29 -0.66 4.97 -3.29
CA GLU A 29 -1.34 5.32 -4.54
C GLU A 29 -0.65 6.50 -5.22
N ASP A 30 -0.33 7.55 -4.46
CA ASP A 30 0.35 8.73 -4.99
C ASP A 30 1.71 8.39 -5.61
N LEU A 31 2.43 7.43 -5.03
CA LEU A 31 3.71 6.99 -5.57
C LEU A 31 3.55 6.19 -6.88
N LEU A 32 2.41 5.55 -7.09
CA LEU A 32 2.17 4.72 -8.27
C LEU A 32 1.49 5.45 -9.42
N VAL A 33 0.76 6.54 -9.16
CA VAL A 33 0.00 7.24 -10.22
C VAL A 33 0.88 7.86 -11.29
N GLY A 34 2.18 8.02 -11.02
CA GLY A 34 3.13 8.50 -12.02
C GLY A 34 3.51 7.47 -13.07
N ILE A 35 3.16 6.20 -12.89
CA ILE A 35 3.46 5.15 -13.85
C ILE A 35 2.43 5.18 -14.97
N SER A 36 2.90 5.43 -16.19
CA SER A 36 2.03 5.58 -17.36
C SER A 36 1.26 4.29 -17.66
N GLY A 37 -0.04 4.41 -17.86
CA GLY A 37 -0.90 3.30 -18.25
C GLY A 37 -1.30 2.37 -17.11
N LEU A 38 -0.83 2.60 -15.90
CA LEU A 38 -1.16 1.77 -14.74
C LEU A 38 -2.46 2.25 -14.09
N ASN A 39 -3.38 1.31 -13.86
CA ASN A 39 -4.62 1.58 -13.12
C ASN A 39 -4.38 1.15 -11.66
N VAL A 40 -4.48 2.10 -10.74
CA VAL A 40 -4.20 1.88 -9.32
C VAL A 40 -5.51 1.81 -8.55
N TYR A 41 -5.66 0.76 -7.76
CA TYR A 41 -6.85 0.51 -6.94
C TYR A 41 -6.46 0.28 -5.48
N LYS A 42 -7.38 0.61 -4.58
CA LYS A 42 -7.24 0.31 -3.15
C LYS A 42 -8.14 -0.86 -2.77
N THR A 43 -7.92 -1.43 -1.60
CA THR A 43 -8.57 -2.65 -1.12
C THR A 43 -10.08 -2.68 -1.26
N ASN A 44 -10.74 -1.54 -1.05
CA ASN A 44 -12.19 -1.44 -1.04
C ASN A 44 -12.81 -1.22 -2.42
N ARG A 45 -12.03 -1.42 -3.47
CA ARG A 45 -12.54 -1.27 -4.83
C ARG A 45 -13.63 -2.29 -5.11
N VAL A 46 -14.77 -1.83 -5.55
CA VAL A 46 -15.90 -2.64 -5.98
C VAL A 46 -15.98 -2.60 -7.50
N GLY A 47 -16.23 -3.75 -8.12
CA GLY A 47 -16.38 -3.87 -9.57
C GLY A 47 -15.12 -4.35 -10.28
N ALA A 48 -15.20 -4.42 -11.59
CA ALA A 48 -14.11 -4.90 -12.44
C ALA A 48 -12.94 -3.94 -12.45
N LYS A 49 -11.73 -4.49 -12.52
CA LYS A 49 -10.49 -3.73 -12.64
C LYS A 49 -10.01 -3.75 -14.08
N LEU A 50 -9.53 -2.62 -14.54
CA LEU A 50 -8.90 -2.52 -15.86
C LEU A 50 -7.42 -2.91 -15.75
N PHE A 51 -6.94 -3.67 -16.72
CA PHE A 51 -5.53 -4.05 -16.81
C PHE A 51 -4.72 -3.01 -17.59
N PRO A 52 -3.44 -2.82 -17.28
CA PRO A 52 -2.74 -3.37 -16.12
C PRO A 52 -3.21 -2.72 -14.81
N SER A 53 -3.25 -3.48 -13.73
CA SER A 53 -3.75 -3.01 -12.45
C SER A 53 -2.78 -3.27 -11.32
N ALA A 54 -2.68 -2.32 -10.41
CA ALA A 54 -2.02 -2.50 -9.13
C ALA A 54 -3.04 -2.27 -8.02
N THR A 55 -3.22 -3.25 -7.14
CA THR A 55 -4.14 -3.15 -6.02
C THR A 55 -3.35 -3.05 -4.73
N ILE A 56 -3.58 -1.99 -3.98
CA ILE A 56 -2.91 -1.72 -2.72
C ILE A 56 -3.81 -2.19 -1.57
N SER A 57 -3.27 -3.07 -0.74
CA SER A 57 -3.94 -3.55 0.48
C SER A 57 -3.05 -3.28 1.67
N ALA A 58 -3.52 -2.47 2.61
CA ALA A 58 -2.83 -2.25 3.87
C ALA A 58 -3.64 -2.89 5.00
N SER A 59 -2.95 -3.54 5.92
CA SER A 59 -3.54 -4.15 7.10
C SER A 59 -2.78 -3.69 8.32
N VAL A 60 -3.49 -3.09 9.26
CA VAL A 60 -2.88 -2.61 10.50
C VAL A 60 -2.91 -3.73 11.52
N GLY A 61 -1.74 -4.12 11.98
CA GLY A 61 -1.58 -5.08 13.07
C GLY A 61 -1.82 -4.47 14.44
N GLY A 62 -1.48 -5.20 15.49
CA GLY A 62 -1.57 -4.69 16.85
C GLY A 62 -0.57 -3.58 17.12
N GLN A 63 -0.75 -2.92 18.24
CA GLN A 63 0.22 -1.94 18.73
C GLN A 63 1.53 -2.63 19.12
N LEU A 64 2.64 -2.08 18.68
CA LEU A 64 3.95 -2.70 18.93
C LEU A 64 4.46 -2.52 20.35
N LEU A 65 4.07 -1.44 21.01
CA LEU A 65 4.64 -1.06 22.29
C LEU A 65 3.69 -1.29 23.47
N GLY A 66 2.93 -2.38 23.45
CA GLY A 66 2.09 -2.78 24.57
C GLY A 66 1.13 -1.69 25.04
N ASN A 67 1.40 -1.06 26.15
CA ASN A 67 0.53 -0.03 26.72
C ASN A 67 0.63 1.34 26.05
N TYR A 68 1.58 1.54 25.15
CA TYR A 68 1.66 2.78 24.38
C TYR A 68 0.71 2.72 23.20
N THR A 69 -0.17 3.69 23.16
CA THR A 69 -1.14 3.79 22.07
C THR A 69 -0.53 4.53 20.88
N GLY A 70 -0.95 4.12 19.70
CA GLY A 70 -0.68 4.88 18.49
C GLY A 70 0.52 4.45 17.66
N VAL A 71 1.30 3.46 18.08
CA VAL A 71 2.38 2.91 17.26
C VAL A 71 1.93 1.57 16.69
N TYR A 72 1.82 1.49 15.37
CA TYR A 72 1.25 0.33 14.68
C TYR A 72 2.22 -0.22 13.65
N GLU A 73 2.21 -1.54 13.50
CA GLU A 73 2.80 -2.21 12.37
C GLU A 73 1.76 -2.32 11.25
N VAL A 74 2.13 -1.87 10.07
CA VAL A 74 1.28 -1.91 8.89
C VAL A 74 1.91 -2.85 7.87
N SER A 75 1.16 -3.88 7.50
CA SER A 75 1.55 -4.80 6.44
C SER A 75 0.87 -4.39 5.16
N VAL A 76 1.64 -4.21 4.09
CA VAL A 76 1.13 -3.78 2.80
C VAL A 76 1.43 -4.84 1.77
N THR A 77 0.44 -5.11 0.92
CA THR A 77 0.60 -5.93 -0.27
C THR A 77 0.16 -5.11 -1.48
N ILE A 78 0.98 -5.11 -2.51
CA ILE A 78 0.62 -4.52 -3.80
C ILE A 78 0.58 -5.66 -4.81
N ASP A 79 -0.62 -5.96 -5.30
CA ASP A 79 -0.83 -6.99 -6.31
C ASP A 79 -0.89 -6.36 -7.68
N TYR A 80 0.10 -6.68 -8.50
CA TYR A 80 0.15 -6.25 -9.89
C TYR A 80 -0.38 -7.35 -10.80
N SER A 81 -1.28 -6.99 -11.71
CA SER A 81 -1.91 -7.91 -12.65
C SER A 81 -2.00 -7.31 -14.04
N ASP A 82 -1.84 -8.16 -15.06
CA ASP A 82 -2.09 -7.78 -16.45
C ASP A 82 -2.60 -9.00 -17.21
N THR A 83 -3.18 -8.76 -18.38
CA THR A 83 -3.75 -9.83 -19.20
C THR A 83 -2.67 -10.73 -19.79
N ALA A 84 -2.82 -12.04 -19.64
CA ALA A 84 -1.94 -13.01 -20.28
C ALA A 84 -2.32 -13.28 -21.75
N ALA A 85 -3.44 -12.75 -22.20
CA ALA A 85 -3.88 -12.90 -23.60
C ALA A 85 -3.05 -12.05 -24.57
N LYS A 86 -2.50 -10.92 -24.08
CA LYS A 86 -1.80 -9.95 -24.93
C LYS A 86 -0.39 -9.64 -24.47
N VAL A 87 -0.03 -10.04 -23.26
CA VAL A 87 1.24 -9.70 -22.63
C VAL A 87 1.97 -10.99 -22.31
N SER A 88 3.23 -11.10 -22.72
CA SER A 88 4.09 -12.23 -22.34
C SER A 88 4.54 -12.09 -20.88
N GLN A 89 4.97 -13.20 -20.29
CA GLN A 89 5.52 -13.17 -18.95
C GLN A 89 6.73 -12.22 -18.85
N GLU A 90 7.59 -12.24 -19.85
CA GLU A 90 8.77 -11.37 -19.87
C GLU A 90 8.37 -9.89 -19.87
N ALA A 91 7.39 -9.49 -20.69
CA ALA A 91 6.90 -8.14 -20.71
C ALA A 91 6.20 -7.75 -19.40
N PHE A 92 5.44 -8.68 -18.81
CA PHE A 92 4.81 -8.48 -17.51
C PHE A 92 5.85 -8.25 -16.41
N ASP A 93 6.91 -9.06 -16.37
CA ASP A 93 7.96 -8.91 -15.37
C ASP A 93 8.71 -7.58 -15.54
N ALA A 94 8.89 -7.10 -16.78
CA ALA A 94 9.47 -5.79 -17.03
C ALA A 94 8.57 -4.66 -16.52
N GLU A 95 7.26 -4.77 -16.71
CA GLU A 95 6.29 -3.80 -16.17
C GLU A 95 6.28 -3.81 -14.64
N TYR A 96 6.35 -5.00 -14.04
CA TYR A 96 6.41 -5.14 -12.59
C TYR A 96 7.66 -4.44 -12.01
N CYS A 97 8.78 -4.48 -12.72
CA CYS A 97 9.99 -3.80 -12.28
C CYS A 97 9.79 -2.29 -12.12
N LEU A 98 8.93 -1.67 -12.92
CA LEU A 98 8.62 -0.25 -12.77
C LEU A 98 7.93 0.03 -11.43
N ILE A 99 7.06 -0.88 -11.00
CA ILE A 99 6.40 -0.77 -9.70
C ILE A 99 7.42 -0.97 -8.58
N PHE A 100 8.25 -1.98 -8.68
CA PHE A 100 9.30 -2.25 -7.71
C PHE A 100 10.23 -1.05 -7.56
N GLU A 101 10.67 -0.47 -8.66
CA GLU A 101 11.57 0.69 -8.67
C GLU A 101 10.91 1.96 -8.12
N ALA A 102 9.58 2.08 -8.19
CA ALA A 102 8.88 3.20 -7.58
C ALA A 102 9.06 3.20 -6.05
N PHE A 103 9.25 2.04 -5.46
CA PHE A 103 9.44 1.88 -4.01
C PHE A 103 10.89 1.66 -3.63
N TYR A 104 11.61 0.86 -4.39
CA TYR A 104 13.00 0.55 -4.10
C TYR A 104 13.91 1.68 -4.57
N SER A 105 14.55 2.34 -3.60
CA SER A 105 15.50 3.41 -3.89
C SER A 105 16.39 3.63 -2.68
N GLU A 106 17.64 3.96 -2.93
CA GLU A 106 18.57 4.34 -1.86
C GLU A 106 18.49 5.83 -1.56
N THR A 107 18.14 6.64 -2.56
CA THR A 107 18.14 8.10 -2.46
C THR A 107 16.96 8.71 -3.22
N PRO A 108 15.85 9.08 -2.54
CA PRO A 108 15.59 8.90 -1.12
C PRO A 108 15.16 7.45 -0.79
N PRO A 109 15.35 7.00 0.45
CA PRO A 109 14.90 5.67 0.86
C PRO A 109 13.37 5.59 0.91
N LEU A 110 12.85 4.37 0.91
CA LEU A 110 11.42 4.09 0.87
C LEU A 110 10.64 4.86 1.94
N PHE A 111 11.13 4.87 3.18
CA PHE A 111 10.41 5.55 4.26
C PHE A 111 10.27 7.05 4.01
N THR A 112 11.28 7.68 3.43
CA THR A 112 11.25 9.10 3.07
C THR A 112 10.26 9.36 1.95
N LYS A 113 10.21 8.49 0.94
CA LYS A 113 9.23 8.61 -0.15
C LYS A 113 7.79 8.56 0.41
N ILE A 114 7.53 7.62 1.30
CA ILE A 114 6.20 7.48 1.89
C ILE A 114 5.90 8.67 2.80
N GLN A 115 6.84 9.08 3.65
CA GLN A 115 6.64 10.19 4.57
C GLN A 115 6.36 11.50 3.82
N ASN A 116 6.98 11.71 2.67
CA ASN A 116 6.76 12.91 1.85
C ASN A 116 5.38 12.94 1.20
N ASN A 117 4.71 11.80 1.07
CA ASN A 117 3.41 11.69 0.41
C ASN A 117 2.26 11.34 1.36
N ILE A 118 2.55 11.08 2.64
CA ILE A 118 1.54 10.72 3.61
C ILE A 118 1.10 11.93 4.42
N SER A 119 -0.20 11.99 4.73
CA SER A 119 -0.75 13.01 5.61
C SER A 119 -1.36 12.35 6.85
N GLY A 120 -1.36 13.08 7.97
CA GLY A 120 -1.98 12.61 9.20
C GLY A 120 -1.33 11.40 9.86
N THR A 121 -0.18 10.98 9.38
CA THR A 121 0.53 9.80 9.88
C THR A 121 2.02 10.04 9.81
N ARG A 122 2.73 9.62 10.84
CA ARG A 122 4.19 9.62 10.86
C ARG A 122 4.70 8.21 10.64
N VAL A 123 5.62 8.07 9.69
CA VAL A 123 6.27 6.80 9.37
C VAL A 123 7.64 6.77 10.00
N TYR A 124 7.89 5.76 10.83
CA TYR A 124 9.20 5.57 11.46
C TYR A 124 10.11 4.68 10.62
N THR A 125 9.55 3.61 10.10
CA THR A 125 10.30 2.70 9.21
C THR A 125 9.40 2.21 8.10
N ALA A 126 10.01 1.89 6.96
CA ALA A 126 9.35 1.23 5.85
C ALA A 126 10.37 0.37 5.12
N ARG A 127 9.99 -0.87 4.83
CA ARG A 127 10.88 -1.80 4.13
C ARG A 127 10.08 -2.77 3.26
N ILE A 128 10.70 -3.20 2.18
CA ILE A 128 10.17 -4.29 1.37
C ILE A 128 10.53 -5.59 2.08
N THR A 129 9.50 -6.41 2.36
CA THR A 129 9.66 -7.66 3.10
C THR A 129 9.68 -8.89 2.20
N GLY A 130 9.16 -8.77 0.99
CA GLY A 130 9.16 -9.90 0.07
C GLY A 130 8.44 -9.62 -1.22
N GLN A 131 8.50 -10.60 -2.11
CA GLN A 131 7.82 -10.60 -3.39
C GLN A 131 7.32 -12.00 -3.67
N THR A 132 6.17 -12.11 -4.33
CA THR A 132 5.70 -13.40 -4.83
C THR A 132 6.23 -13.63 -6.24
N PRO A 133 6.37 -14.89 -6.68
CA PRO A 133 6.72 -15.17 -8.07
C PRO A 133 5.57 -14.80 -9.00
N THR A 134 5.90 -14.58 -10.28
CA THR A 134 4.89 -14.37 -11.30
C THR A 134 4.11 -15.67 -11.52
N ILE A 135 2.81 -15.59 -11.42
CA ILE A 135 1.91 -16.71 -11.68
C ILE A 135 0.88 -16.33 -12.76
N LYS A 136 0.36 -17.35 -13.42
CA LYS A 136 -0.77 -17.19 -14.35
C LYS A 136 -2.03 -17.69 -13.67
N THR A 137 -3.01 -16.82 -13.51
CA THR A 137 -4.26 -17.18 -12.87
C THR A 137 -5.20 -17.96 -13.80
N ALA A 138 -6.23 -18.59 -13.24
CA ALA A 138 -7.24 -19.30 -14.00
C ALA A 138 -8.01 -18.37 -14.98
N LYS A 139 -8.02 -17.09 -14.71
CA LYS A 139 -8.64 -16.06 -15.58
C LYS A 139 -7.72 -15.53 -16.66
N ARG A 140 -6.61 -16.23 -16.93
CA ARG A 140 -5.60 -15.85 -17.92
C ARG A 140 -5.02 -14.45 -17.67
N ALA A 141 -4.70 -14.17 -16.41
CA ALA A 141 -4.01 -12.95 -16.02
C ALA A 141 -2.68 -13.32 -15.36
N TRP A 142 -1.66 -12.52 -15.63
CA TRP A 142 -0.42 -12.58 -14.86
C TRP A 142 -0.64 -11.89 -13.52
N GLN A 143 -0.03 -12.39 -12.47
CA GLN A 143 -0.11 -11.78 -11.14
C GLN A 143 1.20 -11.92 -10.41
N ARG A 144 1.60 -10.84 -9.74
CA ARG A 144 2.78 -10.80 -8.89
C ARG A 144 2.58 -9.78 -7.78
N GLY A 145 2.99 -10.15 -6.56
CA GLY A 145 2.80 -9.31 -5.38
C GLY A 145 4.09 -8.79 -4.80
N LEU A 146 4.06 -7.55 -4.34
CA LEU A 146 5.12 -6.91 -3.58
C LEU A 146 4.61 -6.69 -2.16
N LYS A 147 5.42 -7.10 -1.17
CA LYS A 147 5.06 -6.96 0.25
C LYS A 147 6.01 -6.00 0.94
N MET A 148 5.45 -5.17 1.80
CA MET A 148 6.25 -4.26 2.61
C MET A 148 5.67 -4.13 4.02
N SER A 149 6.50 -3.67 4.95
CA SER A 149 6.11 -3.44 6.33
C SER A 149 6.51 -2.03 6.73
N LEU A 150 5.59 -1.35 7.39
CA LEU A 150 5.81 0.00 7.91
C LEU A 150 5.52 0.01 9.41
N ILE A 151 6.21 0.92 10.11
CA ILE A 151 5.87 1.25 11.49
C ILE A 151 5.45 2.70 11.52
N CYS A 152 4.22 2.96 11.95
CA CYS A 152 3.56 4.24 11.83
C CYS A 152 2.84 4.64 13.11
N THR A 153 2.63 5.96 13.27
CA THR A 153 1.75 6.51 14.30
C THR A 153 0.85 7.58 13.67
N PRO A 154 -0.44 7.64 14.05
CA PRO A 154 -1.28 8.75 13.62
C PRO A 154 -0.81 10.06 14.25
N GLN A 155 -1.02 11.14 13.55
CA GLN A 155 -0.72 12.48 14.01
C GLN A 155 -1.98 13.29 14.22
#